data_60c43ec064e6bbee5d26f48f4fa4b287
#
_entry.id   60c43ec064e6bbee5d26f48f4fa4b287
#
_cell.length_a   1.000
_cell.length_b   1.000
_cell.length_c   1.000
_cell.angle_alpha   90.00
_cell.angle_beta   90.00
_cell.angle_gamma   90.00
#
_symmetry.space_group_name_H-M   'P 1'
#
loop_
_entity.id
_entity.type
_entity.pdbx_description
1 polymer ?
#
loop_
_entity_poly.entity_id
_entity_poly.type
_entity_poly.pdbx_seq_one_letter_code
_entity_poly.pdbx_strand_id
1 'polypeptide(L)'
;MHLQHLFVHRKYVATLLAGVLLVALGSFIALVAPRASANQNTGVKVSFSPLILADKDGTEFPGKPAHLEDPVRMKFAWDASSANPQPGESFSIGLPAEYRYREIGRHDDLVLGNGTKVGDCVTTTETLTCTFNTAISAASDLKGSGNQMIVAQKVTQVNKTTFDANGTGTEVFHPNNERILPIAWVEKDLGKYANSLKR
;
A
#
# COMPACT_ATOMS: atom_id res chain seq x y z
N MET A 1 -3.12 -38.47 70.30
CA MET A 1 -1.92 -37.75 69.91
C MET A 1 -1.65 -38.04 68.42
N HIS A 2 -2.60 -37.75 67.48
CA HIS A 2 -2.48 -38.13 66.04
C HIS A 2 -3.23 -37.19 65.07
N LEU A 3 -3.47 -35.92 65.45
CA LEU A 3 -4.24 -35.01 64.59
C LEU A 3 -3.44 -33.78 64.07
N GLN A 4 -2.15 -33.66 64.34
CA GLN A 4 -1.36 -32.51 63.93
C GLN A 4 -0.56 -32.67 62.61
N HIS A 5 -0.41 -33.91 62.10
CA HIS A 5 0.37 -34.14 60.86
C HIS A 5 -0.37 -33.91 59.57
N LEU A 6 -1.70 -33.86 59.58
CA LEU A 6 -2.50 -33.72 58.34
C LEU A 6 -2.65 -32.26 57.85
N PHE A 7 -2.38 -31.26 58.69
CA PHE A 7 -2.54 -29.85 58.27
C PHE A 7 -1.31 -29.27 57.59
N VAL A 8 -0.13 -29.86 57.72
CA VAL A 8 1.11 -29.32 57.14
C VAL A 8 1.22 -29.65 55.65
N HIS A 9 0.74 -30.83 55.23
CA HIS A 9 0.80 -31.20 53.79
C HIS A 9 -0.15 -30.43 52.88
N ARG A 10 -1.27 -29.91 53.42
CA ARG A 10 -2.23 -29.15 52.62
C ARG A 10 -1.75 -27.74 52.19
N LYS A 11 -0.85 -27.14 53.01
CA LYS A 11 -0.32 -25.79 52.70
C LYS A 11 0.75 -25.80 51.64
N TYR A 12 1.53 -26.86 51.50
CA TYR A 12 2.59 -26.96 50.50
C TYR A 12 2.07 -27.35 49.10
N VAL A 13 0.97 -28.11 49.02
CA VAL A 13 0.37 -28.48 47.75
C VAL A 13 -0.30 -27.26 47.08
N ALA A 14 -0.91 -26.35 47.85
CA ALA A 14 -1.51 -25.13 47.33
C ALA A 14 -0.47 -24.14 46.80
N THR A 15 0.69 -24.05 47.42
CA THR A 15 1.78 -23.14 46.99
C THR A 15 2.51 -23.66 45.73
N LEU A 16 2.66 -24.97 45.59
CA LEU A 16 3.27 -25.56 44.39
C LEU A 16 2.37 -25.45 43.15
N LEU A 17 1.06 -25.57 43.30
CA LEU A 17 0.12 -25.38 42.21
C LEU A 17 0.02 -23.92 41.72
N ALA A 18 0.15 -22.93 42.63
CA ALA A 18 0.16 -21.54 42.26
C ALA A 18 1.44 -21.13 41.50
N GLY A 19 2.60 -21.73 41.89
CA GLY A 19 3.88 -21.47 41.22
C GLY A 19 3.95 -22.03 39.78
N VAL A 20 3.36 -23.21 39.55
CA VAL A 20 3.33 -23.81 38.19
C VAL A 20 2.37 -23.07 37.25
N LEU A 21 1.27 -22.52 37.77
CA LEU A 21 0.33 -21.74 36.96
C LEU A 21 0.92 -20.41 36.49
N LEU A 22 1.77 -19.77 37.29
CA LEU A 22 2.44 -18.50 36.94
C LEU A 22 3.53 -18.68 35.87
N VAL A 23 4.20 -19.85 35.85
CA VAL A 23 5.22 -20.14 34.84
C VAL A 23 4.58 -20.49 33.49
N ALA A 24 3.39 -21.10 33.49
CA ALA A 24 2.67 -21.42 32.27
C ALA A 24 2.03 -20.20 31.57
N LEU A 25 1.71 -19.14 32.30
CA LEU A 25 1.18 -17.89 31.75
C LEU A 25 2.27 -16.93 31.23
N GLY A 26 3.54 -17.13 31.63
CA GLY A 26 4.67 -16.31 31.18
C GLY A 26 5.25 -16.69 29.82
N SER A 27 4.88 -17.84 29.25
CA SER A 27 5.51 -18.39 28.02
C SER A 27 4.76 -18.08 26.73
N PHE A 28 3.68 -17.30 26.76
CA PHE A 28 2.94 -16.85 25.57
C PHE A 28 3.11 -15.35 25.27
N ILE A 29 4.20 -14.75 25.72
CA ILE A 29 4.65 -13.55 25.00
C ILE A 29 5.31 -14.08 23.74
N ALA A 30 4.47 -14.36 22.71
CA ALA A 30 4.96 -14.47 21.36
C ALA A 30 5.81 -13.22 21.15
N LEU A 31 7.10 -13.42 20.95
CA LEU A 31 7.99 -12.43 20.33
C LEU A 31 7.37 -12.10 18.97
N VAL A 32 6.39 -11.20 18.96
CA VAL A 32 6.13 -10.38 17.78
C VAL A 32 7.42 -9.57 17.67
N ALA A 33 8.38 -10.12 16.93
CA ALA A 33 9.51 -9.32 16.51
C ALA A 33 8.90 -8.06 15.93
N PRO A 34 9.23 -6.85 16.42
CA PRO A 34 8.82 -5.64 15.76
C PRO A 34 9.31 -5.83 14.31
N ARG A 35 8.37 -5.94 13.35
CA ARG A 35 8.72 -5.65 11.98
C ARG A 35 9.37 -4.30 12.07
N ALA A 36 10.66 -4.22 11.77
CA ALA A 36 11.34 -2.96 11.62
C ALA A 36 10.49 -2.20 10.60
N SER A 37 9.64 -1.29 11.07
CA SER A 37 9.06 -0.27 10.22
C SER A 37 10.26 0.40 9.61
N ALA A 38 10.43 0.27 8.30
CA ALA A 38 11.40 1.06 7.59
C ALA A 38 11.20 2.49 8.05
N ASN A 39 12.26 3.12 8.56
CA ASN A 39 12.16 4.43 9.18
C ASN A 39 11.71 5.41 8.09
N GLN A 40 10.47 5.91 8.17
CA GLN A 40 9.93 6.77 7.12
C GLN A 40 10.65 8.10 7.12
N ASN A 41 11.27 8.44 5.99
CA ASN A 41 11.90 9.73 5.78
C ASN A 41 10.88 10.72 5.20
N THR A 42 10.21 11.47 6.06
CA THR A 42 9.18 12.46 5.69
C THR A 42 9.74 13.66 4.93
N GLY A 43 11.05 13.81 4.83
CA GLY A 43 11.71 14.83 4.02
C GLY A 43 11.64 14.57 2.51
N VAL A 44 11.37 13.33 2.09
CA VAL A 44 11.20 12.97 0.68
C VAL A 44 9.90 13.57 0.15
N LYS A 45 9.99 14.40 -0.88
CA LYS A 45 8.84 15.02 -1.55
C LYS A 45 8.34 14.10 -2.65
N VAL A 46 7.03 13.91 -2.72
CA VAL A 46 6.36 13.15 -3.78
C VAL A 46 5.36 14.07 -4.48
N SER A 47 5.33 13.98 -5.81
CA SER A 47 4.38 14.71 -6.64
C SER A 47 3.77 13.79 -7.69
N PHE A 48 2.58 14.13 -8.19
CA PHE A 48 1.86 13.32 -9.15
C PHE A 48 1.56 14.09 -10.43
N SER A 49 1.56 13.38 -11.55
CA SER A 49 0.89 13.82 -12.77
C SER A 49 -0.61 13.50 -12.67
N PRO A 50 -1.48 14.15 -13.46
CA PRO A 50 -2.86 13.72 -13.59
C PRO A 50 -2.94 12.24 -13.95
N LEU A 51 -3.94 11.55 -13.42
CA LEU A 51 -4.16 10.14 -13.70
C LEU A 51 -4.59 9.95 -15.15
N ILE A 52 -4.23 8.81 -15.74
CA ILE A 52 -4.55 8.51 -17.14
C ILE A 52 -5.24 7.15 -17.19
N LEU A 53 -6.38 7.07 -17.90
CA LEU A 53 -7.01 5.79 -18.21
C LEU A 53 -6.02 4.89 -18.95
N ALA A 54 -5.93 3.61 -18.59
CA ALA A 54 -5.13 2.63 -19.30
C ALA A 54 -5.92 1.32 -19.49
N ASP A 55 -5.41 0.43 -20.34
CA ASP A 55 -5.93 -0.93 -20.42
C ASP A 55 -5.16 -1.89 -19.51
N LYS A 56 -5.56 -3.17 -19.53
CA LYS A 56 -4.91 -4.24 -18.76
C LYS A 56 -3.42 -4.46 -19.13
N ASP A 57 -3.04 -4.07 -20.35
CA ASP A 57 -1.68 -4.23 -20.87
C ASP A 57 -0.83 -2.96 -20.66
N GLY A 58 -1.44 -1.91 -20.10
CA GLY A 58 -0.80 -0.65 -19.76
C GLY A 58 -0.77 0.37 -20.87
N THR A 59 -1.52 0.18 -21.97
CA THR A 59 -1.72 1.20 -23.00
C THR A 59 -2.52 2.35 -22.44
N GLU A 60 -2.02 3.58 -22.57
CA GLU A 60 -2.65 4.78 -22.05
C GLU A 60 -3.66 5.37 -23.04
N PHE A 61 -4.78 5.88 -22.55
CA PHE A 61 -5.83 6.56 -23.30
C PHE A 61 -6.05 7.99 -22.79
N PRO A 62 -5.17 8.93 -23.13
CA PRO A 62 -5.34 10.32 -22.74
C PRO A 62 -6.68 10.88 -23.24
N GLY A 63 -7.33 11.74 -22.45
CA GLY A 63 -8.60 12.35 -22.82
C GLY A 63 -9.82 11.42 -22.70
N LYS A 64 -9.69 10.29 -21.99
CA LYS A 64 -10.80 9.40 -21.66
C LYS A 64 -11.03 9.37 -20.15
N PRO A 65 -12.29 9.47 -19.67
CA PRO A 65 -12.62 9.29 -18.27
C PRO A 65 -12.46 7.82 -17.84
N ALA A 66 -12.28 7.58 -16.56
CA ALA A 66 -12.31 6.24 -15.99
C ALA A 66 -13.72 5.86 -15.54
N HIS A 67 -14.06 4.58 -15.67
CA HIS A 67 -15.22 3.97 -15.06
C HIS A 67 -14.79 3.09 -13.89
N LEU A 68 -15.77 2.67 -13.09
CA LEU A 68 -15.55 1.69 -12.05
C LEU A 68 -14.89 0.43 -12.64
N GLU A 69 -13.88 -0.10 -11.95
CA GLU A 69 -13.03 -1.25 -12.32
C GLU A 69 -12.04 -0.99 -13.47
N ASP A 70 -12.00 0.22 -14.03
CA ASP A 70 -11.00 0.55 -15.04
C ASP A 70 -9.59 0.62 -14.45
N PRO A 71 -8.58 0.09 -15.17
CA PRO A 71 -7.18 0.33 -14.86
C PRO A 71 -6.80 1.78 -15.15
N VAL A 72 -6.01 2.35 -14.26
CA VAL A 72 -5.55 3.74 -14.33
C VAL A 72 -4.06 3.79 -14.10
N ARG A 73 -3.34 4.55 -14.94
CA ARG A 73 -1.91 4.82 -14.76
C ARG A 73 -1.70 5.98 -13.80
N MET A 74 -1.03 5.71 -12.68
CA MET A 74 -0.50 6.69 -11.76
C MET A 74 0.98 6.91 -12.06
N LYS A 75 1.36 8.15 -12.40
CA LYS A 75 2.76 8.56 -12.56
C LYS A 75 3.13 9.50 -11.43
N PHE A 76 4.29 9.27 -10.81
CA PHE A 76 4.79 10.09 -9.73
C PHE A 76 6.27 10.42 -9.93
N ALA A 77 6.69 11.54 -9.36
CA ALA A 77 8.10 11.89 -9.18
C ALA A 77 8.41 11.99 -7.69
N TRP A 78 9.63 11.64 -7.31
CA TRP A 78 10.13 11.78 -5.96
C TRP A 78 11.42 12.60 -5.94
N ASP A 79 11.61 13.38 -4.87
CA ASP A 79 12.78 14.24 -4.64
C ASP A 79 13.23 14.13 -3.19
N ALA A 80 14.37 13.53 -2.99
CA ALA A 80 15.03 13.37 -1.71
C ALA A 80 16.26 14.27 -1.54
N SER A 81 16.46 15.27 -2.42
CA SER A 81 17.65 16.14 -2.44
C SER A 81 17.86 16.91 -1.13
N SER A 82 16.79 17.23 -0.42
CA SER A 82 16.82 17.92 0.88
C SER A 82 16.56 16.99 2.07
N ALA A 83 16.31 15.71 1.82
CA ALA A 83 15.88 14.74 2.83
C ALA A 83 17.04 13.98 3.48
N ASN A 84 18.25 14.04 2.89
CA ASN A 84 19.45 13.29 3.32
C ASN A 84 19.14 11.82 3.63
N PRO A 85 18.57 11.05 2.67
CA PRO A 85 18.09 9.71 2.91
C PRO A 85 19.23 8.75 3.27
N GLN A 86 18.96 7.87 4.25
CA GLN A 86 19.90 6.83 4.67
C GLN A 86 19.45 5.46 4.15
N PRO A 87 20.38 4.50 3.94
CA PRO A 87 20.02 3.13 3.64
C PRO A 87 19.06 2.54 4.68
N GLY A 88 17.98 1.90 4.21
CA GLY A 88 16.92 1.35 5.05
C GLY A 88 15.81 2.35 5.41
N GLU A 89 15.96 3.64 5.15
CA GLU A 89 14.85 4.57 5.21
C GLU A 89 13.90 4.41 4.03
N SER A 90 12.65 4.86 4.18
CA SER A 90 11.62 4.70 3.15
C SER A 90 10.78 5.96 2.99
N PHE A 91 10.07 6.03 1.88
CA PHE A 91 8.91 6.89 1.70
C PHE A 91 7.73 6.09 1.19
N SER A 92 6.52 6.65 1.29
CA SER A 92 5.30 5.93 0.92
C SER A 92 4.35 6.78 0.08
N ILE A 93 3.53 6.10 -0.70
CA ILE A 93 2.38 6.67 -1.42
C ILE A 93 1.15 5.89 -1.02
N GLY A 94 0.22 6.56 -0.32
CA GLY A 94 -1.07 6.02 0.06
C GLY A 94 -2.14 6.38 -0.97
N LEU A 95 -2.95 5.39 -1.36
CA LEU A 95 -4.10 5.61 -2.24
C LEU A 95 -5.33 6.03 -1.43
N PRO A 96 -6.14 6.93 -1.97
CA PRO A 96 -7.47 7.22 -1.43
C PRO A 96 -8.43 6.05 -1.69
N ALA A 97 -9.55 6.02 -0.97
CA ALA A 97 -10.56 4.96 -1.04
C ALA A 97 -11.20 4.76 -2.43
N GLU A 98 -10.97 5.67 -3.37
CA GLU A 98 -11.43 5.58 -4.76
C GLU A 98 -10.56 4.63 -5.60
N TYR A 99 -9.37 4.26 -5.12
CA TYR A 99 -8.41 3.45 -5.86
C TYR A 99 -7.79 2.35 -5.00
N ARG A 100 -7.30 1.31 -5.67
CA ARG A 100 -6.42 0.27 -5.10
C ARG A 100 -5.28 -0.03 -6.04
N TYR A 101 -4.14 -0.50 -5.54
CA TYR A 101 -3.10 -1.02 -6.42
C TYR A 101 -3.59 -2.29 -7.12
N ARG A 102 -3.27 -2.40 -8.40
CA ARG A 102 -3.68 -3.55 -9.21
C ARG A 102 -2.98 -4.84 -8.79
N GLU A 103 -1.70 -4.74 -8.50
CA GLU A 103 -0.84 -5.87 -8.15
C GLU A 103 -0.34 -5.68 -6.71
N ILE A 104 -0.66 -6.65 -5.85
CA ILE A 104 -0.23 -6.65 -4.44
C ILE A 104 1.06 -7.46 -4.34
N GLY A 105 2.03 -6.97 -3.54
CA GLY A 105 3.33 -7.62 -3.36
C GLY A 105 4.26 -7.50 -4.56
N ARG A 106 3.92 -6.65 -5.53
CA ARG A 106 4.80 -6.35 -6.65
C ARG A 106 6.04 -5.61 -6.14
N HIS A 107 7.20 -6.03 -6.62
CA HIS A 107 8.47 -5.39 -6.39
C HIS A 107 8.92 -4.65 -7.63
N ASP A 108 9.19 -3.36 -7.50
CA ASP A 108 9.73 -2.52 -8.56
C ASP A 108 11.04 -1.86 -8.09
N ASP A 109 11.96 -1.63 -8.99
CA ASP A 109 13.20 -0.93 -8.69
C ASP A 109 12.93 0.56 -8.44
N LEU A 110 13.47 1.09 -7.34
CA LEU A 110 13.57 2.53 -7.13
C LEU A 110 14.82 3.04 -7.83
N VAL A 111 14.63 3.86 -8.86
CA VAL A 111 15.72 4.35 -9.71
C VAL A 111 15.81 5.87 -9.71
N LEU A 112 17.02 6.39 -9.82
CA LEU A 112 17.31 7.79 -10.10
C LEU A 112 16.99 8.15 -11.55
N GLY A 113 16.98 9.45 -11.87
CA GLY A 113 16.77 9.94 -13.23
C GLY A 113 17.77 9.44 -14.26
N ASN A 114 18.99 9.03 -13.83
CA ASN A 114 20.02 8.42 -14.66
C ASN A 114 19.90 6.89 -14.78
N GLY A 115 18.86 6.27 -14.19
CA GLY A 115 18.63 4.83 -14.20
C GLY A 115 19.36 4.02 -13.11
N THR A 116 20.14 4.66 -12.23
CA THR A 116 20.81 3.97 -11.13
C THR A 116 19.78 3.47 -10.11
N LYS A 117 19.80 2.18 -9.79
CA LYS A 117 18.95 1.59 -8.74
C LYS A 117 19.46 2.01 -7.36
N VAL A 118 18.59 2.64 -6.59
CA VAL A 118 18.86 3.12 -5.22
C VAL A 118 17.91 2.54 -4.16
N GLY A 119 17.08 1.58 -4.54
CA GLY A 119 16.15 0.94 -3.62
C GLY A 119 15.15 0.03 -4.31
N ASP A 120 14.17 -0.38 -3.55
CA ASP A 120 13.06 -1.24 -3.99
C ASP A 120 11.73 -0.69 -3.47
N CYS A 121 10.70 -0.77 -4.29
CA CYS A 121 9.33 -0.40 -3.95
C CYS A 121 8.44 -1.64 -3.87
N VAL A 122 7.56 -1.71 -2.89
CA VAL A 122 6.60 -2.82 -2.70
C VAL A 122 5.20 -2.29 -2.54
N THR A 123 4.24 -2.88 -3.22
CA THR A 123 2.82 -2.53 -3.13
C THR A 123 2.06 -3.39 -2.13
N THR A 124 1.15 -2.77 -1.41
CA THR A 124 0.01 -3.42 -0.72
C THR A 124 -1.27 -3.09 -1.50
N THR A 125 -2.46 -3.32 -0.91
CA THR A 125 -3.72 -2.90 -1.52
C THR A 125 -3.82 -1.38 -1.66
N GLU A 126 -3.30 -0.63 -0.69
CA GLU A 126 -3.52 0.81 -0.55
C GLU A 126 -2.23 1.62 -0.51
N THR A 127 -1.06 0.97 -0.37
CA THR A 127 0.20 1.68 -0.15
C THR A 127 1.31 1.12 -1.04
N LEU A 128 2.08 2.01 -1.66
CA LEU A 128 3.40 1.75 -2.22
C LEU A 128 4.45 2.24 -1.22
N THR A 129 5.35 1.36 -0.79
CA THR A 129 6.49 1.72 0.08
C THR A 129 7.79 1.51 -0.67
N CYS A 130 8.59 2.56 -0.78
CA CYS A 130 9.90 2.54 -1.42
C CYS A 130 11.00 2.67 -0.38
N THR A 131 11.91 1.71 -0.29
CA THR A 131 13.00 1.66 0.69
C THR A 131 14.34 1.86 0.00
N PHE A 132 15.14 2.79 0.49
CA PHE A 132 16.47 3.08 -0.04
C PHE A 132 17.49 1.99 0.34
N ASN A 133 18.34 1.62 -0.61
CA ASN A 133 19.48 0.72 -0.37
C ASN A 133 20.80 1.51 -0.17
N THR A 134 21.91 0.81 -0.04
CA THR A 134 23.22 1.43 0.22
C THR A 134 23.74 2.34 -0.91
N ALA A 135 23.23 2.17 -2.15
CA ALA A 135 23.64 3.00 -3.27
C ALA A 135 23.21 4.47 -3.13
N ILE A 136 22.19 4.74 -2.30
CA ILE A 136 21.70 6.12 -2.06
C ILE A 136 22.78 7.01 -1.45
N SER A 137 23.70 6.45 -0.64
CA SER A 137 24.73 7.21 0.05
C SER A 137 25.81 7.79 -0.90
N ALA A 138 25.96 7.21 -2.09
CA ALA A 138 26.91 7.66 -3.10
C ALA A 138 26.27 8.49 -4.22
N ALA A 139 24.94 8.66 -4.20
CA ALA A 139 24.21 9.32 -5.25
C ALA A 139 24.24 10.85 -5.07
N SER A 140 24.38 11.60 -6.18
CA SER A 140 24.45 13.06 -6.17
C SER A 140 23.16 13.74 -6.59
N ASP A 141 22.34 13.10 -7.42
CA ASP A 141 21.03 13.60 -7.86
C ASP A 141 19.92 12.67 -7.30
N LEU A 142 19.37 13.07 -6.15
CA LEU A 142 18.45 12.24 -5.37
C LEU A 142 17.01 12.42 -5.82
N LYS A 143 16.77 12.27 -7.12
CA LYS A 143 15.47 12.43 -7.77
C LYS A 143 15.19 11.28 -8.72
N GLY A 144 13.93 10.94 -8.83
CA GLY A 144 13.49 9.94 -9.78
C GLY A 144 12.00 10.02 -10.05
N SER A 145 11.53 9.08 -10.84
CA SER A 145 10.12 8.93 -11.15
C SER A 145 9.74 7.46 -11.19
N GLY A 146 8.46 7.21 -11.00
CA GLY A 146 7.89 5.88 -11.10
C GLY A 146 6.47 5.93 -11.66
N ASN A 147 5.95 4.76 -11.95
CA ASN A 147 4.55 4.62 -12.32
C ASN A 147 3.98 3.31 -11.78
N GLN A 148 2.68 3.33 -11.47
CA GLN A 148 1.95 2.18 -11.00
C GLN A 148 0.61 2.07 -11.71
N MET A 149 0.13 0.83 -11.83
CA MET A 149 -1.23 0.58 -12.23
C MET A 149 -2.11 0.48 -10.99
N ILE A 150 -3.11 1.33 -10.94
CA ILE A 150 -4.17 1.32 -9.92
C ILE A 150 -5.51 1.02 -10.59
N VAL A 151 -6.51 0.69 -9.82
CA VAL A 151 -7.86 0.37 -10.32
C VAL A 151 -8.85 1.29 -9.63
N ALA A 152 -9.74 1.89 -10.41
CA ALA A 152 -10.85 2.67 -9.90
C ALA A 152 -11.86 1.74 -9.21
N GLN A 153 -12.09 1.89 -7.91
CA GLN A 153 -12.96 0.99 -7.13
C GLN A 153 -14.20 1.69 -6.56
N LYS A 154 -14.36 2.98 -6.81
CA LYS A 154 -15.49 3.74 -6.30
C LYS A 154 -15.87 4.86 -7.28
N VAL A 155 -17.16 4.96 -7.58
CA VAL A 155 -17.73 6.08 -8.34
C VAL A 155 -17.60 7.37 -7.52
N THR A 156 -17.23 8.48 -8.16
CA THR A 156 -17.07 9.77 -7.50
C THR A 156 -18.05 10.82 -8.04
N GLN A 157 -18.21 11.91 -7.32
CA GLN A 157 -18.98 13.07 -7.76
C GLN A 157 -18.08 14.27 -8.11
N VAL A 158 -16.79 14.15 -7.81
CA VAL A 158 -15.75 15.17 -8.03
C VAL A 158 -14.70 14.65 -9.00
N ASN A 159 -13.95 15.56 -9.60
CA ASN A 159 -12.94 15.27 -10.62
C ASN A 159 -11.52 15.08 -10.07
N LYS A 160 -11.36 15.12 -8.75
CA LYS A 160 -10.07 14.97 -8.06
C LYS A 160 -10.24 14.24 -6.73
N THR A 161 -9.15 13.71 -6.23
CA THR A 161 -9.07 13.06 -4.92
C THR A 161 -7.73 13.37 -4.26
N THR A 162 -7.57 13.04 -2.97
CA THR A 162 -6.36 13.33 -2.20
C THR A 162 -5.58 12.04 -1.97
N PHE A 163 -4.37 11.98 -2.51
CA PHE A 163 -3.38 10.93 -2.27
C PHE A 163 -2.55 11.28 -1.03
N ASP A 164 -2.09 10.28 -0.30
CA ASP A 164 -1.04 10.47 0.70
C ASP A 164 0.33 10.43 0.01
N ALA A 165 0.95 11.60 -0.14
CA ALA A 165 2.29 11.77 -0.67
C ALA A 165 3.29 11.83 0.50
N ASN A 166 3.68 10.66 1.01
CA ASN A 166 4.65 10.52 2.11
C ASN A 166 4.27 11.32 3.37
N GLY A 167 3.01 11.19 3.80
CA GLY A 167 2.46 11.90 4.96
C GLY A 167 1.86 13.28 4.64
N THR A 168 1.83 13.68 3.35
CA THR A 168 1.25 14.94 2.91
C THR A 168 0.09 14.68 1.95
N GLY A 169 -1.09 15.20 2.26
CA GLY A 169 -2.24 15.13 1.36
C GLY A 169 -1.99 15.94 0.07
N THR A 170 -2.06 15.28 -1.08
CA THR A 170 -1.84 15.90 -2.38
C THR A 170 -3.04 15.64 -3.29
N GLU A 171 -3.65 16.70 -3.80
CA GLU A 171 -4.76 16.58 -4.75
C GLU A 171 -4.27 16.10 -6.13
N VAL A 172 -4.95 15.11 -6.68
CA VAL A 172 -4.67 14.52 -7.99
C VAL A 172 -5.96 14.45 -8.79
N PHE A 173 -5.93 14.87 -10.04
CA PHE A 173 -7.07 14.79 -10.93
C PHE A 173 -7.27 13.36 -11.44
N HIS A 174 -8.54 12.92 -11.47
CA HIS A 174 -8.95 11.70 -12.16
C HIS A 174 -8.69 11.78 -13.66
N PRO A 175 -8.69 10.65 -14.39
CA PRO A 175 -8.49 10.64 -15.83
C PRO A 175 -9.42 11.61 -16.56
N ASN A 176 -8.86 12.34 -17.52
CA ASN A 176 -9.54 13.40 -18.29
C ASN A 176 -10.08 14.57 -17.45
N ASN A 177 -9.64 14.71 -16.19
CA ASN A 177 -10.17 15.73 -15.28
C ASN A 177 -11.70 15.59 -15.05
N GLU A 178 -12.19 14.34 -15.11
CA GLU A 178 -13.58 13.99 -14.91
C GLU A 178 -13.72 13.08 -13.68
N ARG A 179 -14.94 12.95 -13.15
CA ARG A 179 -15.27 12.01 -12.08
C ARG A 179 -15.11 10.56 -12.55
N ILE A 180 -14.94 9.63 -11.63
CA ILE A 180 -15.03 8.19 -11.91
C ILE A 180 -16.50 7.85 -12.16
N LEU A 181 -16.78 7.33 -13.36
CA LEU A 181 -18.12 6.99 -13.81
C LEU A 181 -18.53 5.57 -13.34
N PRO A 182 -19.83 5.25 -13.30
CA PRO A 182 -20.29 3.87 -13.17
C PRO A 182 -19.73 3.00 -14.31
N ILE A 183 -19.76 1.68 -14.12
CA ILE A 183 -19.36 0.74 -15.19
C ILE A 183 -20.10 1.12 -16.47
N ALA A 184 -19.34 1.30 -17.56
CA ALA A 184 -19.94 1.46 -18.87
C ALA A 184 -20.57 0.11 -19.28
N TRP A 185 -21.87 -0.03 -19.14
CA TRP A 185 -22.59 -1.14 -19.77
C TRP A 185 -22.41 -0.96 -21.28
N VAL A 186 -21.56 -1.80 -21.86
CA VAL A 186 -21.51 -1.90 -23.31
C VAL A 186 -22.86 -2.48 -23.73
N GLU A 187 -23.74 -1.64 -24.26
CA GLU A 187 -24.97 -2.07 -24.95
C GLU A 187 -24.64 -2.90 -26.23
N LYS A 188 -23.61 -3.70 -26.17
CA LYS A 188 -23.15 -4.58 -27.20
C LYS A 188 -23.86 -5.91 -26.98
N ASP A 189 -24.89 -6.17 -27.75
CA ASP A 189 -25.53 -7.46 -28.04
C ASP A 189 -26.92 -7.79 -27.47
N LEU A 190 -27.62 -6.91 -26.78
CA LEU A 190 -29.04 -7.16 -26.52
C LEU A 190 -29.84 -7.23 -27.82
N GLY A 191 -29.41 -6.53 -28.91
CA GLY A 191 -30.05 -6.58 -30.25
C GLY A 191 -29.91 -7.94 -30.96
N LYS A 192 -28.84 -8.70 -30.72
CA LYS A 192 -28.67 -10.03 -31.34
C LYS A 192 -29.51 -11.11 -30.64
N TYR A 193 -29.66 -11.03 -29.31
CA TYR A 193 -30.48 -11.98 -28.57
C TYR A 193 -31.98 -11.74 -28.76
N ALA A 194 -32.42 -10.48 -28.90
CA ALA A 194 -33.83 -10.18 -29.18
C ALA A 194 -34.32 -10.74 -30.51
N ASN A 195 -33.44 -10.88 -31.51
CA ASN A 195 -33.79 -11.45 -32.81
C ASN A 195 -33.77 -12.98 -32.86
N SER A 196 -33.10 -13.66 -31.92
CA SER A 196 -33.08 -15.13 -31.80
C SER A 196 -34.32 -15.70 -31.10
N LEU A 197 -35.08 -14.89 -30.35
CA LEU A 197 -36.29 -15.29 -29.66
C LEU A 197 -37.57 -15.09 -30.49
N LYS A 198 -37.47 -14.60 -31.73
CA LYS A 198 -38.60 -14.38 -32.65
C LYS A 198 -38.69 -15.43 -33.77
N ARG A 199 -38.08 -16.61 -33.58
CA ARG A 199 -38.28 -17.75 -34.53
C ARG A 199 -38.96 -18.90 -33.84
#